data_932f19351279ac5085f1fdbc1941ed30
#
_entry.id   932f19351279ac5085f1fdbc1941ed30
#
_cell.length_a   1.000
_cell.length_b   1.000
_cell.length_c   1.000
_cell.angle_alpha   90.00
_cell.angle_beta   90.00
_cell.angle_gamma   90.00
#
_symmetry.space_group_name_H-M   'P 1'
#
loop_
_entity.id
_entity.type
_entity.pdbx_description
1 polymer ?
#
loop_
_entity_poly.entity_id
_entity_poly.type
_entity_poly.pdbx_seq_one_letter_code
_entity_poly.pdbx_strand_id
1 'polypeptide(L)'
;MKKSLLLLFLFTISMGFSQEPIAKIQEYLTKNKTKLELTNQDISDWTIESKTNSEATKIDNYFLKQRHQGIEVFQSNSNVWVKNGEVINMHNAFVPNLAHKVNTSTPSISLLDALSK
;
A
#
# COMPACT_ATOMS: atom_id res chain seq x y z
N MET A 1 -32.31 -10.04 -23.87
CA MET A 1 -31.86 -10.46 -22.54
C MET A 1 -30.41 -10.89 -22.50
N LYS A 2 -29.99 -11.80 -23.38
CA LYS A 2 -28.59 -12.25 -23.40
C LYS A 2 -27.61 -11.13 -23.71
N LYS A 3 -27.99 -10.18 -24.55
CA LYS A 3 -27.12 -9.04 -24.89
C LYS A 3 -26.90 -8.09 -23.71
N SER A 4 -27.93 -7.88 -22.88
CA SER A 4 -27.81 -7.04 -21.70
C SER A 4 -26.89 -7.67 -20.66
N LEU A 5 -26.98 -8.97 -20.49
CA LEU A 5 -26.15 -9.70 -19.57
C LEU A 5 -24.68 -9.67 -19.97
N LEU A 6 -24.41 -9.78 -21.27
CA LEU A 6 -23.06 -9.73 -21.81
C LEU A 6 -22.43 -8.35 -21.61
N LEU A 7 -23.22 -7.31 -21.81
CA LEU A 7 -22.78 -5.94 -21.60
C LEU A 7 -22.40 -5.67 -20.15
N LEU A 8 -23.20 -6.18 -19.24
CA LEU A 8 -22.95 -6.05 -17.80
C LEU A 8 -21.68 -6.76 -17.40
N PHE A 9 -21.44 -7.92 -17.98
CA PHE A 9 -20.25 -8.71 -17.71
C PHE A 9 -18.97 -7.98 -18.17
N LEU A 10 -19.02 -7.35 -19.34
CA LEU A 10 -17.90 -6.57 -19.85
C LEU A 10 -17.57 -5.37 -18.96
N PHE A 11 -18.60 -4.73 -18.44
CA PHE A 11 -18.43 -3.60 -17.55
C PHE A 11 -17.74 -4.01 -16.24
N THR A 12 -18.07 -5.18 -15.72
CA THR A 12 -17.46 -5.71 -14.49
C THR A 12 -15.98 -6.01 -14.68
N ILE A 13 -15.59 -6.53 -15.85
CA ILE A 13 -14.20 -6.84 -16.16
C ILE A 13 -13.36 -5.56 -16.19
N SER A 14 -13.87 -4.49 -16.77
CA SER A 14 -13.11 -3.25 -16.87
C SER A 14 -12.88 -2.59 -15.51
N MET A 15 -13.75 -2.81 -14.53
CA MET A 15 -13.56 -2.27 -13.19
C MET A 15 -12.50 -3.03 -12.38
N GLY A 16 -12.32 -4.32 -12.63
CA GLY A 16 -11.31 -5.11 -11.93
C GLY A 16 -9.88 -4.77 -12.33
N PHE A 17 -9.70 -4.13 -13.46
CA PHE A 17 -8.38 -3.88 -14.01
C PHE A 17 -7.56 -2.88 -13.18
N SER A 18 -8.21 -1.85 -12.62
CA SER A 18 -7.53 -0.80 -11.89
C SER A 18 -7.03 -1.23 -10.50
N GLN A 19 -7.51 -2.36 -9.98
CA GLN A 19 -7.16 -2.85 -8.65
C GLN A 19 -6.04 -3.89 -8.65
N GLU A 20 -5.58 -4.29 -9.81
CA GLU A 20 -4.59 -5.36 -9.93
C GLU A 20 -3.27 -5.04 -9.25
N PRO A 21 -2.66 -3.86 -9.43
CA PRO A 21 -1.39 -3.57 -8.77
C PRO A 21 -1.51 -3.53 -7.24
N ILE A 22 -2.62 -3.04 -6.71
CA ILE A 22 -2.87 -3.02 -5.27
C ILE A 22 -2.92 -4.43 -4.71
N ALA A 23 -3.64 -5.33 -5.40
CA ALA A 23 -3.75 -6.71 -4.98
C ALA A 23 -2.40 -7.44 -5.01
N LYS A 24 -1.60 -7.19 -6.02
CA LYS A 24 -0.27 -7.80 -6.15
C LYS A 24 0.68 -7.32 -5.07
N ILE A 25 0.66 -6.04 -4.76
CA ILE A 25 1.48 -5.48 -3.69
C ILE A 25 1.06 -6.04 -2.34
N GLN A 26 -0.25 -6.11 -2.08
CA GLN A 26 -0.76 -6.67 -0.82
C GLN A 26 -0.37 -8.14 -0.68
N GLU A 27 -0.44 -8.90 -1.75
CA GLU A 27 -0.03 -10.30 -1.75
C GLU A 27 1.46 -10.42 -1.41
N TYR A 28 2.29 -9.60 -2.00
CA TYR A 28 3.73 -9.59 -1.72
C TYR A 28 4.01 -9.25 -0.26
N LEU A 29 3.34 -8.24 0.28
CA LEU A 29 3.48 -7.87 1.69
C LEU A 29 3.08 -9.01 2.61
N THR A 30 1.97 -9.67 2.30
CA THR A 30 1.47 -10.78 3.12
C THR A 30 2.44 -11.96 3.11
N LYS A 31 2.99 -12.29 1.95
CA LYS A 31 3.94 -13.39 1.83
C LYS A 31 5.27 -13.11 2.52
N ASN A 32 5.69 -11.85 2.53
CA ASN A 32 7.01 -11.47 3.01
C ASN A 32 6.98 -10.77 4.36
N LYS A 33 5.83 -10.70 5.02
CA LYS A 33 5.70 -9.91 6.26
C LYS A 33 6.68 -10.38 7.35
N THR A 34 6.91 -11.67 7.48
CA THR A 34 7.85 -12.21 8.45
C THR A 34 9.28 -11.80 8.12
N LYS A 35 9.65 -11.89 6.84
CA LYS A 35 10.96 -11.48 6.37
C LYS A 35 11.17 -9.98 6.55
N LEU A 36 10.12 -9.20 6.38
CA LEU A 36 10.15 -7.76 6.56
C LEU A 36 9.95 -7.34 8.03
N GLU A 37 9.73 -8.30 8.89
CA GLU A 37 9.49 -8.07 10.33
C GLU A 37 8.23 -7.26 10.59
N LEU A 38 7.19 -7.45 9.75
CA LEU A 38 5.93 -6.73 9.86
C LEU A 38 4.83 -7.65 10.36
N THR A 39 3.87 -7.08 11.09
CA THR A 39 2.68 -7.78 11.55
C THR A 39 1.58 -7.63 10.50
N ASN A 40 0.50 -8.42 10.64
CA ASN A 40 -0.68 -8.28 9.79
C ASN A 40 -1.23 -6.86 9.85
N GLN A 41 -1.21 -6.26 11.02
CA GLN A 41 -1.72 -4.90 11.20
C GLN A 41 -0.83 -3.87 10.50
N ASP A 42 0.47 -4.08 10.51
CA ASP A 42 1.42 -3.15 9.88
C ASP A 42 1.19 -3.03 8.37
N ILE A 43 0.71 -4.10 7.72
CA ILE A 43 0.47 -4.12 6.28
C ILE A 43 -1.01 -4.02 5.92
N SER A 44 -1.87 -3.72 6.88
CA SER A 44 -3.31 -3.68 6.65
C SER A 44 -3.80 -2.35 6.08
N ASP A 45 -3.06 -1.28 6.29
CA ASP A 45 -3.47 0.06 5.85
C ASP A 45 -2.28 0.79 5.24
N TRP A 46 -2.34 1.01 3.94
CA TRP A 46 -1.31 1.71 3.19
C TRP A 46 -1.94 2.28 1.92
N THR A 47 -1.25 3.24 1.32
CA THR A 47 -1.74 3.88 0.11
C THR A 47 -0.60 4.07 -0.89
N ILE A 48 -0.96 4.16 -2.16
CA ILE A 48 -0.02 4.52 -3.22
C ILE A 48 -0.02 6.04 -3.33
N GLU A 49 1.13 6.65 -3.08
CA GLU A 49 1.28 8.10 -3.23
C GLU A 49 1.51 8.49 -4.68
N SER A 50 2.35 7.72 -5.37
CA SER A 50 2.69 8.03 -6.76
C SER A 50 3.23 6.79 -7.45
N LYS A 51 3.35 6.90 -8.77
CA LYS A 51 3.85 5.84 -9.62
C LYS A 51 4.74 6.44 -10.69
N THR A 52 5.89 5.83 -10.93
CA THR A 52 6.73 6.16 -12.07
C THR A 52 6.91 4.91 -12.94
N ASN A 53 7.22 5.13 -14.20
CA ASN A 53 7.33 4.05 -15.16
C ASN A 53 8.61 4.21 -15.96
N SER A 54 9.32 3.12 -16.16
CA SER A 54 10.49 3.08 -17.02
C SER A 54 10.15 2.31 -18.29
N GLU A 55 10.13 2.99 -19.42
CA GLU A 55 9.85 2.33 -20.69
C GLU A 55 10.98 1.39 -21.12
N ALA A 56 12.21 1.73 -20.75
CA ALA A 56 13.38 0.93 -21.12
C ALA A 56 13.37 -0.43 -20.44
N THR A 57 13.04 -0.47 -19.15
CA THR A 57 13.05 -1.70 -18.36
C THR A 57 11.69 -2.35 -18.23
N LYS A 58 10.61 -1.62 -18.56
CA LYS A 58 9.22 -2.04 -18.35
C LYS A 58 8.91 -2.28 -16.88
N ILE A 59 9.58 -1.55 -15.99
CA ILE A 59 9.36 -1.62 -14.57
C ILE A 59 8.55 -0.41 -14.11
N ASP A 60 7.47 -0.69 -13.37
CA ASP A 60 6.69 0.33 -12.69
C ASP A 60 7.20 0.44 -11.26
N ASN A 61 7.45 1.65 -10.81
CA ASN A 61 7.86 1.92 -9.44
C ASN A 61 6.71 2.61 -8.71
N TYR A 62 6.19 1.94 -7.68
CA TYR A 62 5.12 2.47 -6.85
C TYR A 62 5.69 3.00 -5.55
N PHE A 63 5.31 4.22 -5.21
CA PHE A 63 5.70 4.84 -3.95
C PHE A 63 4.55 4.68 -2.97
N LEU A 64 4.81 3.96 -1.88
CA LEU A 64 3.80 3.62 -0.89
C LEU A 64 4.00 4.41 0.39
N LYS A 65 2.92 4.62 1.10
CA LYS A 65 2.91 5.22 2.43
C LYS A 65 2.11 4.33 3.35
N GLN A 66 2.70 3.95 4.48
CA GLN A 66 1.99 3.23 5.52
C GLN A 66 1.03 4.15 6.24
N ARG A 67 -0.12 3.63 6.65
CA ARG A 67 -1.08 4.36 7.46
C ARG A 67 -1.44 3.51 8.67
N HIS A 68 -1.87 4.17 9.72
CA HIS A 68 -2.40 3.52 10.90
C HIS A 68 -3.75 4.15 11.20
N GLN A 69 -4.82 3.37 11.03
CA GLN A 69 -6.20 3.84 11.21
C GLN A 69 -6.49 5.10 10.39
N GLY A 70 -6.06 5.08 9.14
CA GLY A 70 -6.28 6.17 8.19
C GLY A 70 -5.31 7.33 8.29
N ILE A 71 -4.39 7.31 9.25
CA ILE A 71 -3.42 8.38 9.45
C ILE A 71 -2.07 7.95 8.89
N GLU A 72 -1.46 8.78 8.06
CA GLU A 72 -0.16 8.48 7.45
C GLU A 72 0.94 8.40 8.49
N VAL A 73 1.78 7.38 8.36
CA VAL A 73 2.92 7.18 9.26
C VAL A 73 4.11 7.95 8.70
N PHE A 74 4.70 8.79 9.51
CA PHE A 74 5.86 9.60 9.14
C PHE A 74 7.06 8.71 8.80
N GLN A 75 7.75 9.05 7.72
CA GLN A 75 8.93 8.34 7.24
C GLN A 75 8.70 6.87 6.86
N SER A 76 7.48 6.53 6.48
CA SER A 76 7.16 5.18 6.03
C SER A 76 7.15 5.03 4.51
N ASN A 77 7.81 5.94 3.80
CA ASN A 77 7.82 5.92 2.34
C ASN A 77 8.58 4.70 1.83
N SER A 78 7.88 3.84 1.14
CA SER A 78 8.43 2.59 0.62
C SER A 78 8.32 2.58 -0.90
N ASN A 79 9.17 1.77 -1.54
CA ASN A 79 9.15 1.61 -2.99
C ASN A 79 8.91 0.17 -3.35
N VAL A 80 8.04 -0.07 -4.33
CA VAL A 80 7.77 -1.40 -4.85
C VAL A 80 7.98 -1.37 -6.36
N TRP A 81 8.82 -2.28 -6.86
CA TRP A 81 9.10 -2.41 -8.28
C TRP A 81 8.29 -3.58 -8.83
N VAL A 82 7.50 -3.30 -9.85
CA VAL A 82 6.60 -4.27 -10.48
C VAL A 82 6.95 -4.40 -11.95
N LYS A 83 7.11 -5.63 -12.41
CA LYS A 83 7.35 -5.93 -13.82
C LYS A 83 6.42 -7.07 -14.25
N ASN A 84 5.73 -6.87 -15.37
CA ASN A 84 4.79 -7.86 -15.91
C ASN A 84 3.72 -8.27 -14.89
N GLY A 85 3.26 -7.31 -14.08
CA GLY A 85 2.24 -7.56 -13.08
C GLY A 85 2.73 -8.26 -11.83
N GLU A 86 4.05 -8.49 -11.70
CA GLU A 86 4.61 -9.16 -10.53
C GLU A 86 5.58 -8.24 -9.78
N VAL A 87 5.53 -8.27 -8.46
CA VAL A 87 6.48 -7.54 -7.63
C VAL A 87 7.84 -8.23 -7.71
N ILE A 88 8.84 -7.50 -8.18
CA ILE A 88 10.19 -8.05 -8.31
C ILE A 88 11.12 -7.62 -7.18
N ASN A 89 10.82 -6.52 -6.50
CA ASN A 89 11.62 -6.04 -5.39
C ASN A 89 10.86 -4.99 -4.60
N MET A 90 11.31 -4.72 -3.38
CA MET A 90 10.73 -3.70 -2.53
C MET A 90 11.79 -3.10 -1.61
N HIS A 91 11.79 -1.77 -1.51
CA HIS A 91 12.49 -1.06 -0.44
C HIS A 91 11.47 -0.76 0.64
N ASN A 92 11.58 -1.43 1.78
CA ASN A 92 10.59 -1.35 2.85
C ASN A 92 11.01 -0.34 3.91
N ALA A 93 10.17 0.66 4.13
CA ALA A 93 10.32 1.61 5.22
C ALA A 93 9.09 1.62 6.13
N PHE A 94 8.22 0.60 6.04
CA PHE A 94 7.10 0.47 6.96
C PHE A 94 7.61 0.25 8.37
N VAL A 95 6.98 0.88 9.33
CA VAL A 95 7.34 0.76 10.74
C VAL A 95 6.83 -0.58 11.26
N PRO A 96 7.72 -1.45 11.78
CA PRO A 96 7.29 -2.73 12.31
C PRO A 96 6.64 -2.57 13.67
N ASN A 97 5.65 -3.44 13.94
CA ASN A 97 4.95 -3.48 15.22
C ASN A 97 4.32 -2.14 15.59
N LEU A 98 3.72 -1.49 14.60
CA LEU A 98 3.22 -0.13 14.69
C LEU A 98 2.17 0.04 15.80
N ALA A 99 1.29 -0.96 15.98
CA ALA A 99 0.24 -0.90 16.98
C ALA A 99 0.77 -0.73 18.41
N HIS A 100 1.98 -1.24 18.66
CA HIS A 100 2.62 -1.11 19.96
C HIS A 100 3.40 0.18 20.13
N LYS A 101 3.71 0.86 19.03
CA LYS A 101 4.47 2.12 19.06
C LYS A 101 3.57 3.34 19.09
N VAL A 102 2.30 3.16 18.75
CA VAL A 102 1.30 4.23 18.76
C VAL A 102 0.36 4.02 19.91
N ASN A 103 0.33 4.96 20.84
CA ASN A 103 -0.50 4.84 22.04
C ASN A 103 -1.99 5.02 21.75
N THR A 104 -2.32 5.78 20.72
CA THR A 104 -3.69 6.07 20.36
C THR A 104 -3.76 6.53 18.90
N SER A 105 -4.88 6.22 18.26
CA SER A 105 -5.14 6.68 16.90
C SER A 105 -5.55 8.14 16.84
N THR A 106 -6.06 8.67 17.93
CA THR A 106 -6.32 10.11 18.04
C THR A 106 -5.08 10.77 18.60
N PRO A 107 -4.69 11.95 18.07
CA PRO A 107 -3.52 12.64 18.60
C PRO A 107 -3.78 13.07 20.06
N SER A 108 -3.32 12.27 20.99
CA SER A 108 -3.39 12.62 22.41
C SER A 108 -2.34 13.66 22.77
N ILE A 109 -1.25 13.67 22.02
CA ILE A 109 -0.27 14.73 22.12
C ILE A 109 -0.82 15.91 21.36
N SER A 110 -1.20 16.94 22.06
CA SER A 110 -1.74 18.13 21.43
C SER A 110 -0.65 18.86 20.66
N LEU A 111 -1.07 19.70 19.72
CA LEU A 111 -0.13 20.56 19.03
C LEU A 111 0.64 21.43 20.01
N LEU A 112 0.01 21.80 21.09
CA LEU A 112 0.63 22.58 22.15
C LEU A 112 1.78 21.84 22.82
N ASP A 113 1.61 20.55 23.11
CA ASP A 113 2.67 19.72 23.67
C ASP A 113 3.85 19.58 22.70
N ALA A 114 3.56 19.44 21.42
CA ALA A 114 4.61 19.34 20.40
C ALA A 114 5.39 20.65 20.31
N LEU A 115 4.73 21.77 20.48
CA LEU A 115 5.37 23.10 20.41
C LEU A 115 6.14 23.45 21.67
N SER A 116 5.75 22.90 22.82
CA SER A 116 6.40 23.21 24.09
C SER A 116 7.74 22.48 24.27
N LYS A 117 8.04 21.58 23.35
CA LYS A 117 9.31 20.88 23.30
C LYS A 117 10.22 21.50 22.26
#